data_27aaed14aea7e143c7f0876cee02dec1
#
_entry.id   27aaed14aea7e143c7f0876cee02dec1
#
_cell.length_a   1.000
_cell.length_b   1.000
_cell.length_c   1.000
_cell.angle_alpha   90.00
_cell.angle_beta   90.00
_cell.angle_gamma   90.00
#
_symmetry.space_group_name_H-M   'P 1'
#
loop_
_entity.id
_entity.type
_entity.pdbx_description
1 polymer ?
#
loop_
_entity_poly.entity_id
_entity_poly.type
_entity_poly.pdbx_seq_one_letter_code
_entity_poly.pdbx_strand_id
1 'polypeptide(L)'
;MSQFRRDIITGEWMIISEQRKGRPYQYGEHEEENACPFCPGNEHMTPNEIMRKEDEHGWKMRVVPNKYPAVCAQDGLMDEDTLFYAMCEAPGRHEVVVETASHEQMLHHMEDEKIFDVFFAFKERFVELSRIEDIKYVQIFKNHGRNGGASIRHSHSQIVAMPFIPPRIQLELEGAHRYYQSDGKCAYCEIIKKEIGYQQRLLCKNEHFIAVLAFAPRFAYETWIIPLDHQAVFSEADDTSIISLVSIYKKIMEMFTSILGEFPYNLGVHTAPYHFTDQYYHWHIELIPRVTYHAGFELATGACISVISPEEAARIIKKEV
;
A
#
# COMPACT_ATOMS: atom_id res chain seq x y z
N MET A 1 -16.46 -13.00 -13.90
CA MET A 1 -16.96 -11.80 -13.18
C MET A 1 -16.37 -11.77 -11.80
N SER A 2 -16.17 -10.59 -11.22
CA SER A 2 -15.72 -10.45 -9.82
C SER A 2 -16.92 -10.26 -8.92
N GLN A 3 -16.88 -10.86 -7.72
CA GLN A 3 -17.96 -10.84 -6.75
C GLN A 3 -17.41 -10.47 -5.36
N PHE A 4 -18.14 -9.68 -4.60
CA PHE A 4 -17.98 -9.59 -3.16
C PHE A 4 -18.83 -10.67 -2.48
N ARG A 5 -18.26 -11.31 -1.48
CA ARG A 5 -18.97 -12.25 -0.60
C ARG A 5 -18.66 -11.90 0.83
N ARG A 6 -19.68 -11.85 1.68
CA ARG A 6 -19.53 -11.56 3.10
C ARG A 6 -19.57 -12.85 3.91
N ASP A 7 -18.56 -13.06 4.73
CA ASP A 7 -18.60 -14.14 5.72
C ASP A 7 -19.63 -13.82 6.80
N ILE A 8 -20.55 -14.74 7.06
CA ILE A 8 -21.67 -14.49 7.97
C ILE A 8 -21.24 -14.47 9.44
N ILE A 9 -20.12 -15.10 9.79
CA ILE A 9 -19.64 -15.21 11.18
C ILE A 9 -18.73 -14.03 11.52
N THR A 10 -17.74 -13.73 10.65
CA THR A 10 -16.75 -12.68 10.89
C THR A 10 -17.20 -11.32 10.35
N GLY A 11 -18.16 -11.29 9.43
CA GLY A 11 -18.56 -10.08 8.71
C GLY A 11 -17.56 -9.60 7.68
N GLU A 12 -16.46 -10.34 7.46
CA GLU A 12 -15.41 -9.96 6.53
C GLU A 12 -15.86 -10.09 5.07
N TRP A 13 -15.43 -9.14 4.24
CA TRP A 13 -15.66 -9.18 2.81
C TRP A 13 -14.50 -9.84 2.07
N MET A 14 -14.86 -10.81 1.21
CA MET A 14 -13.92 -11.50 0.32
C MET A 14 -14.19 -11.13 -1.13
N ILE A 15 -13.13 -10.95 -1.90
CA ILE A 15 -13.21 -10.70 -3.35
C ILE A 15 -12.95 -12.01 -4.08
N ILE A 16 -13.94 -12.53 -4.80
CA ILE A 16 -13.80 -13.67 -5.69
C ILE A 16 -13.64 -13.14 -7.12
N SER A 17 -12.48 -13.31 -7.72
CA SER A 17 -12.18 -12.82 -9.08
C SER A 17 -11.52 -13.91 -9.92
N GLU A 18 -12.35 -14.70 -10.63
CA GLU A 18 -11.87 -15.82 -11.45
C GLU A 18 -11.04 -15.35 -12.67
N GLN A 19 -11.33 -14.17 -13.19
CA GLN A 19 -10.57 -13.61 -14.31
C GLN A 19 -9.08 -13.40 -14.00
N ARG A 20 -8.72 -13.29 -12.71
CA ARG A 20 -7.32 -13.19 -12.28
C ARG A 20 -6.53 -14.50 -12.46
N LYS A 21 -7.16 -15.62 -12.75
CA LYS A 21 -6.48 -16.88 -13.12
C LYS A 21 -5.65 -16.72 -14.41
N GLY A 22 -6.07 -15.84 -15.33
CA GLY A 22 -5.38 -15.59 -16.61
C GLY A 22 -4.28 -14.53 -16.52
N ARG A 23 -3.96 -13.97 -15.33
CA ARG A 23 -2.91 -12.95 -15.21
C ARG A 23 -1.52 -13.56 -15.46
N PRO A 24 -0.61 -12.85 -16.15
CA PRO A 24 0.77 -13.29 -16.29
C PRO A 24 1.43 -13.49 -14.94
N TYR A 25 2.27 -14.52 -14.81
CA TYR A 25 3.07 -14.80 -13.61
C TYR A 25 4.51 -15.11 -14.00
N GLN A 26 5.43 -14.19 -13.73
CA GLN A 26 6.84 -14.24 -14.14
C GLN A 26 7.78 -14.92 -13.14
N TYR A 27 7.27 -15.40 -12.00
CA TYR A 27 8.05 -16.06 -10.95
C TYR A 27 7.84 -17.59 -10.92
N GLY A 28 7.46 -18.22 -12.06
CA GLY A 28 7.30 -19.67 -12.20
C GLY A 28 8.66 -20.40 -12.33
N GLU A 29 8.63 -21.76 -12.27
CA GLU A 29 9.81 -22.60 -12.50
C GLU A 29 10.32 -22.52 -13.93
N HIS A 30 9.47 -22.16 -14.89
CA HIS A 30 9.82 -21.82 -16.25
C HIS A 30 9.59 -20.33 -16.42
N GLU A 31 10.67 -19.55 -16.52
CA GLU A 31 10.62 -18.17 -17.02
C GLU A 31 10.17 -18.26 -18.47
N GLU A 32 8.86 -18.22 -18.72
CA GLU A 32 8.40 -18.01 -20.07
C GLU A 32 8.90 -16.64 -20.51
N GLU A 33 9.62 -16.58 -21.63
CA GLU A 33 10.06 -15.36 -22.33
C GLU A 33 8.84 -14.58 -22.89
N ASN A 34 7.80 -14.45 -22.11
CA ASN A 34 6.64 -13.67 -22.49
C ASN A 34 6.98 -12.19 -22.43
N ALA A 35 6.74 -11.48 -23.54
CA ALA A 35 6.94 -10.04 -23.60
C ALA A 35 6.25 -9.36 -22.41
N CYS A 36 7.02 -8.54 -21.66
CA CYS A 36 6.48 -7.83 -20.50
C CYS A 36 5.47 -6.77 -20.97
N PRO A 37 4.22 -6.79 -20.47
CA PRO A 37 3.19 -5.84 -20.91
C PRO A 37 3.46 -4.40 -20.49
N PHE A 38 4.43 -4.19 -19.57
CA PHE A 38 4.77 -2.87 -19.04
C PHE A 38 6.00 -2.26 -19.72
N CYS A 39 6.73 -3.01 -20.54
CA CYS A 39 7.89 -2.48 -21.27
C CYS A 39 7.45 -1.56 -22.43
N PRO A 40 8.26 -0.54 -22.77
CA PRO A 40 8.06 0.27 -23.97
C PRO A 40 7.91 -0.58 -25.23
N GLY A 41 6.97 -0.19 -26.11
CA GLY A 41 6.60 -0.93 -27.31
C GLY A 41 5.52 -1.99 -27.11
N ASN A 42 5.17 -2.31 -25.86
CA ASN A 42 4.13 -3.28 -25.50
C ASN A 42 2.85 -2.62 -24.94
N GLU A 43 2.67 -1.30 -25.15
CA GLU A 43 1.53 -0.54 -24.62
C GLU A 43 0.18 -1.15 -25.05
N HIS A 44 0.12 -1.75 -26.24
CA HIS A 44 -1.05 -2.45 -26.77
C HIS A 44 -1.48 -3.68 -25.95
N MET A 45 -0.60 -4.18 -25.07
CA MET A 45 -0.92 -5.32 -24.18
C MET A 45 -1.66 -4.87 -22.92
N THR A 46 -1.71 -3.57 -22.61
CA THR A 46 -2.45 -2.96 -21.51
C THR A 46 -3.71 -2.26 -22.01
N PRO A 47 -4.74 -2.01 -21.15
CA PRO A 47 -5.82 -1.10 -21.51
C PRO A 47 -5.32 0.32 -21.76
N ASN A 48 -6.17 1.18 -22.31
CA ASN A 48 -5.86 2.58 -22.56
C ASN A 48 -5.43 3.29 -21.27
N GLU A 49 -4.43 4.15 -21.39
CA GLU A 49 -3.87 4.89 -20.28
C GLU A 49 -4.85 5.88 -19.69
N ILE A 50 -4.79 6.00 -18.35
CA ILE A 50 -5.52 7.01 -17.57
C ILE A 50 -4.64 8.26 -17.40
N MET A 51 -3.34 8.03 -17.13
CA MET A 51 -2.35 9.07 -16.90
C MET A 51 -1.00 8.62 -17.48
N ARG A 52 -0.21 9.60 -17.94
CA ARG A 52 1.15 9.39 -18.42
C ARG A 52 2.03 10.57 -17.99
N LYS A 53 3.25 10.27 -17.60
CA LYS A 53 4.36 11.21 -17.52
C LYS A 53 5.38 10.85 -18.58
N GLU A 54 5.89 11.83 -19.30
CA GLU A 54 6.84 11.61 -20.40
C GLU A 54 7.93 12.70 -20.43
N ASP A 55 9.02 12.42 -21.14
CA ASP A 55 10.08 13.34 -21.49
C ASP A 55 10.45 13.18 -22.96
N GLU A 56 11.58 13.77 -23.39
CA GLU A 56 12.07 13.68 -24.77
C GLU A 56 12.45 12.26 -25.23
N HIS A 57 12.60 11.32 -24.29
CA HIS A 57 12.95 9.92 -24.56
C HIS A 57 11.73 8.99 -24.57
N GLY A 58 10.55 9.50 -24.26
CA GLY A 58 9.30 8.74 -24.19
C GLY A 58 8.62 8.79 -22.82
N TRP A 59 7.78 7.81 -22.52
CA TRP A 59 7.10 7.81 -21.25
C TRP A 59 8.02 7.36 -20.08
N LYS A 60 7.86 8.01 -18.93
CA LYS A 60 8.56 7.70 -17.68
C LYS A 60 7.71 6.86 -16.75
N MET A 61 6.42 7.14 -16.67
CA MET A 61 5.43 6.49 -15.83
C MET A 61 4.07 6.48 -16.52
N ARG A 62 3.29 5.43 -16.30
CA ARG A 62 1.92 5.29 -16.83
C ARG A 62 0.97 4.78 -15.76
N VAL A 63 -0.26 5.24 -15.78
CA VAL A 63 -1.37 4.64 -15.02
C VAL A 63 -2.36 4.04 -16.01
N VAL A 64 -2.67 2.78 -15.83
CA VAL A 64 -3.58 2.02 -16.69
C VAL A 64 -4.63 1.28 -15.85
N PRO A 65 -5.84 1.03 -16.36
CA PRO A 65 -6.75 0.08 -15.72
C PRO A 65 -6.09 -1.31 -15.64
N ASN A 66 -6.32 -2.03 -14.56
CA ASN A 66 -5.82 -3.41 -14.47
C ASN A 66 -6.58 -4.30 -15.46
N LYS A 67 -5.85 -4.98 -16.35
CA LYS A 67 -6.44 -5.91 -17.35
C LYS A 67 -7.14 -7.11 -16.71
N TYR A 68 -6.72 -7.48 -15.49
CA TYR A 68 -7.28 -8.58 -14.69
C TYR A 68 -7.75 -8.04 -13.33
N PRO A 69 -8.80 -7.21 -13.31
CA PRO A 69 -9.15 -6.45 -12.13
C PRO A 69 -9.75 -7.34 -11.04
N ALA A 70 -9.54 -6.96 -9.78
CA ALA A 70 -10.21 -7.58 -8.65
C ALA A 70 -11.65 -7.09 -8.52
N VAL A 71 -11.87 -5.82 -8.87
CA VAL A 71 -13.17 -5.12 -8.86
C VAL A 71 -13.38 -4.48 -10.22
N CYS A 72 -14.61 -4.35 -10.68
CA CYS A 72 -14.97 -3.87 -12.01
C CYS A 72 -15.83 -2.63 -11.96
N ALA A 73 -15.73 -1.78 -13.02
CA ALA A 73 -16.65 -0.67 -13.21
C ALA A 73 -18.02 -1.23 -13.65
N GLN A 74 -18.84 -1.58 -12.68
CA GLN A 74 -20.23 -1.97 -12.89
C GLN A 74 -21.09 -1.20 -11.91
N ASP A 75 -22.24 -0.72 -12.38
CA ASP A 75 -23.23 -0.07 -11.54
C ASP A 75 -24.01 -1.18 -10.81
N GLY A 76 -23.68 -1.44 -9.58
CA GLY A 76 -24.37 -2.42 -8.75
C GLY A 76 -24.30 -1.99 -7.29
N LEU A 77 -25.44 -1.67 -6.73
CA LEU A 77 -25.58 -1.41 -5.31
C LEU A 77 -25.32 -2.73 -4.54
N MET A 78 -24.55 -2.66 -3.47
CA MET A 78 -24.46 -3.73 -2.49
C MET A 78 -25.81 -3.83 -1.78
N ASP A 79 -26.61 -4.84 -2.11
CA ASP A 79 -27.81 -5.16 -1.34
C ASP A 79 -27.38 -5.97 -0.09
N GLU A 80 -27.26 -5.25 1.02
CA GLU A 80 -26.81 -5.84 2.30
C GLU A 80 -27.89 -6.69 2.99
N ASP A 81 -29.16 -6.65 2.54
CA ASP A 81 -30.27 -7.03 3.41
C ASP A 81 -30.96 -8.36 3.10
N THR A 82 -30.59 -9.11 2.06
CA THR A 82 -31.56 -10.11 1.59
C THR A 82 -31.14 -11.57 1.62
N LEU A 83 -29.92 -11.95 1.89
CA LEU A 83 -29.54 -13.36 1.82
C LEU A 83 -28.63 -13.80 2.97
N PHE A 84 -28.89 -15.00 3.48
CA PHE A 84 -28.02 -15.71 4.43
C PHE A 84 -26.55 -15.75 3.97
N TYR A 85 -26.34 -15.85 2.65
CA TYR A 85 -25.04 -15.66 2.01
C TYR A 85 -25.06 -14.36 1.19
N ALA A 86 -24.61 -13.25 1.78
CA ALA A 86 -24.53 -11.97 1.09
C ALA A 86 -23.47 -12.03 -0.02
N MET A 87 -23.92 -11.80 -1.25
CA MET A 87 -23.07 -11.78 -2.45
C MET A 87 -23.58 -10.72 -3.43
N CYS A 88 -22.66 -9.94 -3.99
CA CYS A 88 -22.98 -9.00 -5.05
C CYS A 88 -21.85 -8.97 -6.09
N GLU A 89 -22.09 -8.34 -7.23
CA GLU A 89 -21.01 -7.97 -8.14
C GLU A 89 -20.00 -7.10 -7.37
N ALA A 90 -18.74 -7.11 -7.79
CA ALA A 90 -17.67 -6.36 -7.13
C ALA A 90 -17.48 -4.99 -7.82
N PRO A 91 -18.34 -3.98 -7.56
CA PRO A 91 -18.16 -2.65 -8.13
C PRO A 91 -16.92 -1.98 -7.58
N GLY A 92 -16.25 -1.19 -8.44
CA GLY A 92 -15.04 -0.47 -8.05
C GLY A 92 -14.15 -0.13 -9.22
N ARG A 93 -12.93 0.31 -8.92
CA ARG A 93 -11.88 0.59 -9.91
C ARG A 93 -10.59 -0.09 -9.46
N HIS A 94 -9.88 -0.65 -10.41
CA HIS A 94 -8.57 -1.27 -10.16
C HIS A 94 -7.58 -0.78 -11.19
N GLU A 95 -6.59 -0.03 -10.76
CA GLU A 95 -5.57 0.59 -11.60
C GLU A 95 -4.18 0.05 -11.28
N VAL A 96 -3.28 0.14 -12.25
CA VAL A 96 -1.86 -0.19 -12.14
C VAL A 96 -1.06 1.05 -12.49
N VAL A 97 -0.16 1.42 -11.60
CA VAL A 97 0.86 2.44 -11.83
C VAL A 97 2.12 1.72 -12.28
N VAL A 98 2.46 1.82 -13.55
CA VAL A 98 3.74 1.36 -14.11
C VAL A 98 4.75 2.46 -13.83
N GLU A 99 5.64 2.21 -12.89
CA GLU A 99 6.48 3.23 -12.22
C GLU A 99 7.66 3.72 -13.05
N THR A 100 8.05 2.96 -14.06
CA THR A 100 9.23 3.26 -14.91
C THR A 100 9.09 2.60 -16.26
N ALA A 101 9.77 3.13 -17.27
CA ALA A 101 9.94 2.49 -18.58
C ALA A 101 11.00 1.36 -18.55
N SER A 102 11.88 1.35 -17.57
CA SER A 102 12.94 0.34 -17.44
C SER A 102 12.43 -0.92 -16.74
N HIS A 103 12.62 -2.08 -17.38
CA HIS A 103 12.20 -3.37 -16.83
C HIS A 103 12.92 -3.74 -15.52
N GLU A 104 14.19 -3.37 -15.41
CA GLU A 104 15.05 -3.79 -14.31
C GLU A 104 15.12 -2.77 -13.16
N GLN A 105 14.65 -1.55 -13.39
CA GLN A 105 14.76 -0.50 -12.40
C GLN A 105 13.69 -0.64 -11.30
N MET A 106 14.11 -0.73 -10.05
CA MET A 106 13.23 -0.77 -8.88
C MET A 106 12.91 0.65 -8.40
N LEU A 107 11.73 0.85 -7.78
CA LEU A 107 11.27 2.15 -7.32
C LEU A 107 12.31 2.89 -6.47
N HIS A 108 12.91 2.22 -5.49
CA HIS A 108 13.87 2.82 -4.57
C HIS A 108 15.26 3.10 -5.17
N HIS A 109 15.54 2.59 -6.37
CA HIS A 109 16.77 2.88 -7.14
C HIS A 109 16.58 4.01 -8.17
N MET A 110 15.37 4.58 -8.26
CA MET A 110 15.09 5.68 -9.18
C MET A 110 15.62 7.00 -8.62
N GLU A 111 15.78 7.98 -9.54
CA GLU A 111 16.01 9.36 -9.18
C GLU A 111 14.81 9.92 -8.40
N ASP A 112 15.06 10.86 -7.49
CA ASP A 112 14.05 11.41 -6.59
C ASP A 112 12.85 12.00 -7.34
N GLU A 113 13.09 12.67 -8.47
CA GLU A 113 12.03 13.22 -9.34
C GLU A 113 11.08 12.11 -9.86
N LYS A 114 11.61 10.96 -10.25
CA LYS A 114 10.79 9.84 -10.74
C LYS A 114 9.96 9.21 -9.64
N ILE A 115 10.53 9.08 -8.44
CA ILE A 115 9.79 8.58 -7.27
C ILE A 115 8.71 9.59 -6.86
N PHE A 116 9.03 10.89 -6.93
CA PHE A 116 8.05 11.96 -6.71
C PHE A 116 6.88 11.83 -7.68
N ASP A 117 7.12 11.65 -8.98
CA ASP A 117 6.06 11.46 -9.98
C ASP A 117 5.15 10.28 -9.63
N VAL A 118 5.70 9.19 -9.10
CA VAL A 118 4.92 8.01 -8.65
C VAL A 118 4.05 8.33 -7.44
N PHE A 119 4.61 8.93 -6.37
CA PHE A 119 3.82 9.30 -5.19
C PHE A 119 2.80 10.40 -5.49
N PHE A 120 3.13 11.33 -6.36
CA PHE A 120 2.20 12.33 -6.87
C PHE A 120 1.04 11.68 -7.63
N ALA A 121 1.34 10.71 -8.51
CA ALA A 121 0.30 9.96 -9.20
C ALA A 121 -0.60 9.17 -8.23
N PHE A 122 -0.05 8.62 -7.14
CA PHE A 122 -0.87 7.99 -6.09
C PHE A 122 -1.88 8.98 -5.49
N LYS A 123 -1.43 10.20 -5.17
CA LYS A 123 -2.29 11.25 -4.64
C LYS A 123 -3.37 11.68 -5.63
N GLU A 124 -3.00 11.97 -6.88
CA GLU A 124 -3.95 12.37 -7.92
C GLU A 124 -5.01 11.28 -8.15
N ARG A 125 -4.58 10.02 -8.29
CA ARG A 125 -5.50 8.90 -8.50
C ARG A 125 -6.38 8.66 -7.27
N PHE A 126 -5.81 8.77 -6.06
CA PHE A 126 -6.59 8.69 -4.82
C PHE A 126 -7.73 9.70 -4.81
N VAL A 127 -7.43 10.98 -5.10
CA VAL A 127 -8.44 12.06 -5.12
C VAL A 127 -9.51 11.81 -6.19
N GLU A 128 -9.11 11.47 -7.42
CA GLU A 128 -10.05 11.24 -8.52
C GLU A 128 -10.97 10.05 -8.25
N LEU A 129 -10.41 8.94 -7.79
CA LEU A 129 -11.18 7.73 -7.48
C LEU A 129 -12.11 7.92 -6.28
N SER A 130 -11.69 8.68 -5.28
CA SER A 130 -12.51 8.97 -4.09
C SER A 130 -13.72 9.88 -4.36
N ARG A 131 -13.75 10.57 -5.51
CA ARG A 131 -14.90 11.39 -5.92
C ARG A 131 -16.00 10.59 -6.61
N ILE A 132 -15.76 9.33 -6.92
CA ILE A 132 -16.80 8.45 -7.50
C ILE A 132 -17.81 8.14 -6.39
N GLU A 133 -19.11 8.38 -6.67
CA GLU A 133 -20.19 8.39 -5.67
C GLU A 133 -20.27 7.15 -4.78
N ASP A 134 -20.07 5.95 -5.35
CA ASP A 134 -20.17 4.69 -4.61
C ASP A 134 -18.85 4.25 -3.95
N ILE A 135 -17.76 5.00 -4.12
CA ILE A 135 -16.47 4.63 -3.53
C ILE A 135 -16.37 5.17 -2.10
N LYS A 136 -16.17 4.26 -1.15
CA LYS A 136 -15.95 4.58 0.27
C LYS A 136 -14.49 4.57 0.66
N TYR A 137 -13.66 3.80 -0.07
CA TYR A 137 -12.24 3.69 0.24
C TYR A 137 -11.38 3.43 -1.00
N VAL A 138 -10.18 4.01 -1.01
CA VAL A 138 -9.17 3.81 -2.05
C VAL A 138 -7.89 3.29 -1.39
N GLN A 139 -7.50 2.05 -1.73
CA GLN A 139 -6.28 1.43 -1.25
C GLN A 139 -5.17 1.53 -2.30
N ILE A 140 -4.07 2.15 -1.93
CA ILE A 140 -2.82 2.18 -2.70
C ILE A 140 -1.87 1.16 -2.09
N PHE A 141 -1.28 0.29 -2.92
CA PHE A 141 -0.33 -0.70 -2.43
C PHE A 141 0.68 -1.10 -3.51
N LYS A 142 1.84 -1.56 -3.05
CA LYS A 142 2.87 -2.16 -3.90
C LYS A 142 3.21 -3.56 -3.41
N ASN A 143 3.38 -4.47 -4.36
CA ASN A 143 3.96 -5.78 -4.14
C ASN A 143 5.30 -5.82 -4.87
N HIS A 144 6.38 -6.09 -4.16
CA HIS A 144 7.71 -6.25 -4.73
C HIS A 144 8.25 -7.66 -4.47
N GLY A 145 8.79 -8.27 -5.54
CA GLY A 145 9.36 -9.61 -5.46
C GLY A 145 8.31 -10.74 -5.30
N ARG A 146 8.76 -11.99 -5.50
CA ARG A 146 7.89 -13.17 -5.45
C ARG A 146 7.17 -13.31 -4.10
N ASN A 147 7.91 -13.19 -3.01
CA ASN A 147 7.36 -13.34 -1.66
C ASN A 147 6.51 -12.14 -1.22
N GLY A 148 6.66 -10.99 -1.90
CA GLY A 148 5.74 -9.86 -1.79
C GLY A 148 4.43 -10.05 -2.56
N GLY A 149 4.30 -11.13 -3.34
CA GLY A 149 3.08 -11.41 -4.12
C GLY A 149 3.01 -10.68 -5.47
N ALA A 150 4.12 -10.13 -5.95
CA ALA A 150 4.20 -9.59 -7.29
C ALA A 150 4.03 -10.71 -8.33
N SER A 151 3.30 -10.46 -9.42
CA SER A 151 3.16 -11.40 -10.53
C SER A 151 4.04 -11.01 -11.72
N ILE A 152 4.41 -9.75 -11.83
CA ILE A 152 5.25 -9.18 -12.88
C ILE A 152 6.46 -8.53 -12.19
N ARG A 153 7.66 -8.73 -12.73
CA ARG A 153 8.92 -8.18 -12.19
C ARG A 153 9.02 -6.68 -12.40
N HIS A 154 8.61 -6.19 -13.56
CA HIS A 154 8.62 -4.77 -13.91
C HIS A 154 7.97 -3.95 -12.80
N SER A 155 8.66 -2.94 -12.30
CA SER A 155 8.24 -2.17 -11.10
C SER A 155 6.88 -1.52 -11.30
N HIS A 156 5.92 -1.87 -10.45
CA HIS A 156 4.57 -1.33 -10.50
C HIS A 156 3.92 -1.31 -9.12
N SER A 157 2.95 -0.43 -8.97
CA SER A 157 2.03 -0.36 -7.83
C SER A 157 0.59 -0.51 -8.30
N GLN A 158 -0.33 -0.66 -7.38
CA GLN A 158 -1.74 -0.87 -7.68
C GLN A 158 -2.61 0.04 -6.81
N ILE A 159 -3.76 0.43 -7.36
CA ILE A 159 -4.76 1.24 -6.68
C ILE A 159 -6.12 0.55 -6.85
N VAL A 160 -6.79 0.27 -5.74
CA VAL A 160 -8.13 -0.35 -5.74
C VAL A 160 -9.09 0.54 -4.99
N ALA A 161 -10.12 1.01 -5.69
CA ALA A 161 -11.22 1.78 -5.12
C ALA A 161 -12.43 0.87 -4.88
N MET A 162 -13.00 0.93 -3.68
CA MET A 162 -14.01 -0.01 -3.18
C MET A 162 -15.20 0.71 -2.52
N PRO A 163 -16.41 0.11 -2.56
CA PRO A 163 -17.60 0.68 -1.94
C PRO A 163 -17.70 0.40 -0.43
N PHE A 164 -16.67 -0.14 0.19
CA PHE A 164 -16.61 -0.39 1.63
C PHE A 164 -15.22 -0.05 2.18
N ILE A 165 -15.14 0.19 3.49
CA ILE A 165 -13.88 0.36 4.21
C ILE A 165 -13.32 -1.04 4.51
N PRO A 166 -12.07 -1.35 4.13
CA PRO A 166 -11.46 -2.66 4.41
C PRO A 166 -11.39 -2.95 5.91
N PRO A 167 -11.53 -4.22 6.34
CA PRO A 167 -11.56 -4.59 7.76
C PRO A 167 -10.35 -4.08 8.55
N ARG A 168 -9.17 -4.11 7.97
CA ARG A 168 -7.95 -3.61 8.63
C ARG A 168 -8.05 -2.10 8.94
N ILE A 169 -8.46 -1.31 7.97
CA ILE A 169 -8.65 0.15 8.13
C ILE A 169 -9.78 0.44 9.11
N GLN A 170 -10.87 -0.34 9.07
CA GLN A 170 -11.96 -0.21 10.02
C GLN A 170 -11.47 -0.41 11.47
N LEU A 171 -10.67 -1.44 11.74
CA LEU A 171 -10.07 -1.68 13.06
C LEU A 171 -9.16 -0.55 13.52
N GLU A 172 -8.39 0.05 12.60
CA GLU A 172 -7.51 1.19 12.90
C GLU A 172 -8.34 2.45 13.23
N LEU A 173 -9.35 2.76 12.43
CA LEU A 173 -10.28 3.87 12.69
C LEU A 173 -10.97 3.71 14.05
N GLU A 174 -11.51 2.52 14.35
CA GLU A 174 -12.17 2.24 15.63
C GLU A 174 -11.19 2.32 16.81
N GLY A 175 -9.97 1.80 16.66
CA GLY A 175 -8.92 1.86 17.67
C GLY A 175 -8.50 3.30 17.98
N ALA A 176 -8.26 4.08 16.93
CA ALA A 176 -7.90 5.49 17.03
C ALA A 176 -9.04 6.31 17.66
N HIS A 177 -10.28 6.05 17.27
CA HIS A 177 -11.45 6.71 17.85
C HIS A 177 -11.62 6.40 19.33
N ARG A 178 -11.50 5.13 19.76
CA ARG A 178 -11.55 4.76 21.18
C ARG A 178 -10.48 5.48 22.00
N TYR A 179 -9.25 5.55 21.48
CA TYR A 179 -8.18 6.28 22.13
C TYR A 179 -8.50 7.78 22.25
N TYR A 180 -8.98 8.38 21.18
CA TYR A 180 -9.36 9.80 21.16
C TYR A 180 -10.49 10.11 22.15
N GLN A 181 -11.47 9.22 22.28
CA GLN A 181 -12.55 9.38 23.28
C GLN A 181 -12.03 9.35 24.73
N SER A 182 -10.99 8.56 25.02
CA SER A 182 -10.44 8.46 26.38
C SER A 182 -9.48 9.59 26.71
N ASP A 183 -8.66 10.02 25.77
CA ASP A 183 -7.51 10.91 26.01
C ASP A 183 -7.64 12.29 25.34
N GLY A 184 -8.60 12.47 24.45
CA GLY A 184 -8.80 13.72 23.70
C GLY A 184 -7.69 14.04 22.70
N LYS A 185 -6.89 13.03 22.30
CA LYS A 185 -5.72 13.18 21.44
C LYS A 185 -5.65 12.09 20.38
N CYS A 186 -5.04 12.41 19.25
CA CYS A 186 -4.72 11.41 18.24
C CYS A 186 -3.66 10.42 18.77
N ALA A 187 -3.95 9.11 18.68
CA ALA A 187 -3.04 8.05 19.11
C ALA A 187 -1.70 8.09 18.36
N TYR A 188 -1.75 8.35 17.05
CA TYR A 188 -0.54 8.42 16.21
C TYR A 188 0.35 9.61 16.56
N CYS A 189 -0.22 10.78 16.86
CA CYS A 189 0.54 11.93 17.36
C CYS A 189 1.25 11.61 18.67
N GLU A 190 0.61 10.87 19.59
CA GLU A 190 1.25 10.42 20.83
C GLU A 190 2.33 9.36 20.57
N ILE A 191 2.12 8.44 19.59
CA ILE A 191 3.16 7.50 19.14
C ILE A 191 4.38 8.27 18.64
N ILE A 192 4.20 9.22 17.72
CA ILE A 192 5.29 10.06 17.17
C ILE A 192 6.08 10.71 18.30
N LYS A 193 5.39 11.37 19.23
CA LYS A 193 6.01 12.03 20.38
C LYS A 193 6.82 11.07 21.26
N LYS A 194 6.28 9.88 21.54
CA LYS A 194 6.97 8.86 22.35
C LYS A 194 8.16 8.26 21.61
N GLU A 195 8.05 7.97 20.33
CA GLU A 195 9.16 7.43 19.54
C GLU A 195 10.31 8.42 19.39
N ILE A 196 10.02 9.71 19.24
CA ILE A 196 11.04 10.77 19.26
C ILE A 196 11.72 10.84 20.64
N GLY A 197 10.97 10.67 21.72
CA GLY A 197 11.51 10.72 23.09
C GLY A 197 12.34 9.49 23.46
N TYR A 198 11.85 8.29 23.15
CA TYR A 198 12.50 7.03 23.54
C TYR A 198 13.57 6.56 22.55
N GLN A 199 13.42 6.86 21.27
CA GLN A 199 14.33 6.51 20.17
C GLN A 199 14.65 5.02 20.03
N GLN A 200 13.86 4.15 20.65
CA GLN A 200 14.13 2.72 20.67
C GLN A 200 13.81 2.04 19.33
N ARG A 201 12.72 2.47 18.69
CA ARG A 201 12.23 1.94 17.40
C ARG A 201 12.30 2.95 16.26
N LEU A 202 12.72 4.18 16.55
CA LEU A 202 12.95 5.21 15.55
C LEU A 202 14.09 4.80 14.61
N LEU A 203 13.82 4.72 13.33
CA LEU A 203 14.83 4.47 12.28
C LEU A 203 15.45 5.79 11.82
N CYS A 204 14.63 6.68 11.29
CA CYS A 204 15.03 8.00 10.83
C CYS A 204 13.85 8.97 10.88
N LYS A 205 14.15 10.25 10.73
CA LYS A 205 13.16 11.32 10.52
C LYS A 205 13.75 12.41 9.63
N ASN A 206 12.88 13.15 8.96
CA ASN A 206 13.21 14.39 8.28
C ASN A 206 12.29 15.53 8.74
N GLU A 207 12.13 16.58 7.96
CA GLU A 207 11.31 17.74 8.29
C GLU A 207 9.82 17.41 8.43
N HIS A 208 9.29 16.50 7.59
CA HIS A 208 7.86 16.22 7.52
C HIS A 208 7.46 14.81 7.96
N PHE A 209 8.40 13.88 8.10
CA PHE A 209 8.09 12.47 8.39
C PHE A 209 8.99 11.86 9.44
N ILE A 210 8.43 10.86 10.11
CA ILE A 210 9.16 9.93 10.97
C ILE A 210 8.99 8.50 10.45
N ALA A 211 10.05 7.71 10.51
CA ALA A 211 10.01 6.28 10.24
C ALA A 211 10.35 5.49 11.50
N VAL A 212 9.43 4.63 11.90
CA VAL A 212 9.53 3.84 13.12
C VAL A 212 9.18 2.37 12.85
N LEU A 213 9.88 1.45 13.51
CA LEU A 213 9.42 0.07 13.54
C LEU A 213 8.15 -0.03 14.37
N ALA A 214 7.15 -0.76 13.85
CA ALA A 214 5.88 -0.96 14.56
C ALA A 214 6.12 -1.60 15.92
N PHE A 215 5.47 -1.08 16.98
CA PHE A 215 5.59 -1.63 18.33
C PHE A 215 5.07 -3.08 18.41
N ALA A 216 3.98 -3.37 17.72
CA ALA A 216 3.35 -4.69 17.62
C ALA A 216 3.34 -5.14 16.15
N PRO A 217 4.50 -5.56 15.60
CA PRO A 217 4.63 -5.86 14.19
C PRO A 217 3.95 -7.18 13.84
N ARG A 218 3.29 -7.25 12.68
CA ARG A 218 2.77 -8.50 12.09
C ARG A 218 3.86 -9.30 11.39
N PHE A 219 4.90 -8.58 10.91
CA PHE A 219 6.06 -9.15 10.24
C PHE A 219 7.34 -8.53 10.80
N ALA A 220 8.43 -9.29 10.78
CA ALA A 220 9.74 -8.74 11.13
C ALA A 220 10.06 -7.50 10.28
N TYR A 221 10.60 -6.46 10.93
CA TYR A 221 10.96 -5.18 10.30
C TYR A 221 9.80 -4.34 9.79
N GLU A 222 8.55 -4.65 10.12
CA GLU A 222 7.40 -3.80 9.76
C GLU A 222 7.62 -2.37 10.22
N THR A 223 7.59 -1.44 9.26
CA THR A 223 7.93 -0.03 9.47
C THR A 223 6.77 0.86 9.09
N TRP A 224 6.49 1.85 9.92
CA TRP A 224 5.54 2.91 9.65
C TRP A 224 6.26 4.20 9.29
N ILE A 225 5.87 4.81 8.16
CA ILE A 225 6.27 6.16 7.77
C ILE A 225 5.07 7.06 8.04
N ILE A 226 5.21 7.98 8.99
CA ILE A 226 4.09 8.77 9.52
C ILE A 226 4.43 10.25 9.32
N PRO A 227 3.52 11.10 8.78
CA PRO A 227 3.69 12.55 8.80
C PRO A 227 3.89 13.04 10.23
N LEU A 228 4.74 14.05 10.43
CA LEU A 228 4.92 14.69 11.75
C LEU A 228 3.73 15.59 12.10
N ASP A 229 3.20 16.29 11.11
CA ASP A 229 1.99 17.08 11.26
C ASP A 229 0.76 16.19 11.18
N HIS A 230 -0.26 16.50 12.00
CA HIS A 230 -1.50 15.74 12.00
C HIS A 230 -2.26 15.89 10.69
N GLN A 231 -2.37 14.81 9.96
CA GLN A 231 -3.10 14.69 8.70
C GLN A 231 -3.86 13.37 8.70
N ALA A 232 -5.18 13.40 8.52
CA ALA A 232 -5.99 12.20 8.54
C ALA A 232 -6.04 11.50 7.16
N VAL A 233 -5.96 12.27 6.08
CA VAL A 233 -6.14 11.78 4.72
C VAL A 233 -4.88 11.99 3.89
N PHE A 234 -4.47 10.98 3.11
CA PHE A 234 -3.27 11.03 2.28
C PHE A 234 -3.25 12.21 1.28
N SER A 235 -4.43 12.63 0.81
CA SER A 235 -4.54 13.80 -0.08
C SER A 235 -4.14 15.14 0.55
N GLU A 236 -4.01 15.21 1.87
CA GLU A 236 -3.57 16.42 2.57
C GLU A 236 -2.06 16.69 2.40
N ALA A 237 -1.28 15.66 2.04
CA ALA A 237 0.13 15.83 1.73
C ALA A 237 0.32 16.78 0.55
N ASP A 238 1.00 17.90 0.74
CA ASP A 238 1.40 18.82 -0.32
C ASP A 238 2.67 18.34 -1.06
N ASP A 239 3.09 19.03 -2.08
CA ASP A 239 4.25 18.65 -2.88
C ASP A 239 5.55 18.64 -2.06
N THR A 240 5.69 19.53 -1.08
CA THR A 240 6.84 19.57 -0.17
C THR A 240 6.87 18.33 0.72
N SER A 241 5.71 17.93 1.22
CA SER A 241 5.56 16.69 1.97
C SER A 241 5.88 15.48 1.10
N ILE A 242 5.44 15.43 -0.17
CA ILE A 242 5.77 14.33 -1.08
C ILE A 242 7.29 14.26 -1.35
N ILE A 243 7.98 15.39 -1.56
CA ILE A 243 9.45 15.44 -1.69
C ILE A 243 10.12 14.85 -0.43
N SER A 244 9.66 15.24 0.75
CA SER A 244 10.16 14.71 2.02
C SER A 244 9.85 13.22 2.19
N LEU A 245 8.68 12.74 1.70
CA LEU A 245 8.31 11.33 1.68
C LEU A 245 9.26 10.52 0.79
N VAL A 246 9.63 11.03 -0.39
CA VAL A 246 10.63 10.39 -1.27
C VAL A 246 11.95 10.21 -0.52
N SER A 247 12.45 11.27 0.11
CA SER A 247 13.72 11.23 0.85
C SER A 247 13.72 10.20 1.97
N ILE A 248 12.67 10.17 2.82
CA ILE A 248 12.61 9.21 3.93
C ILE A 248 12.39 7.78 3.43
N TYR A 249 11.60 7.57 2.38
CA TYR A 249 11.40 6.27 1.75
C TYR A 249 12.73 5.69 1.24
N LYS A 250 13.51 6.46 0.47
CA LYS A 250 14.83 6.02 -0.01
C LYS A 250 15.76 5.69 1.14
N LYS A 251 15.80 6.54 2.16
CA LYS A 251 16.65 6.30 3.34
C LYS A 251 16.32 4.98 4.04
N ILE A 252 15.04 4.67 4.21
CA ILE A 252 14.61 3.39 4.81
C ILE A 252 14.99 2.22 3.91
N MET A 253 14.78 2.35 2.60
CA MET A 253 15.14 1.28 1.64
C MET A 253 16.65 1.02 1.63
N GLU A 254 17.50 2.07 1.70
CA GLU A 254 18.95 1.94 1.86
C GLU A 254 19.30 1.18 3.14
N MET A 255 18.69 1.57 4.28
CA MET A 255 18.90 0.91 5.58
C MET A 255 18.50 -0.56 5.53
N PHE A 256 17.40 -0.92 4.90
CA PHE A 256 17.01 -2.33 4.76
C PHE A 256 17.87 -3.10 3.78
N THR A 257 18.24 -2.49 2.66
CA THR A 257 19.12 -3.14 1.67
C THR A 257 20.49 -3.45 2.28
N SER A 258 21.02 -2.60 3.16
CA SER A 258 22.31 -2.86 3.83
C SER A 258 22.30 -4.11 4.72
N ILE A 259 21.16 -4.47 5.32
CA ILE A 259 21.05 -5.62 6.24
C ILE A 259 20.37 -6.86 5.63
N LEU A 260 19.51 -6.67 4.61
CA LEU A 260 18.72 -7.75 4.00
C LEU A 260 19.16 -8.08 2.57
N GLY A 261 20.04 -7.26 1.96
CA GLY A 261 20.27 -7.30 0.52
C GLY A 261 19.04 -6.86 -0.25
N GLU A 262 18.88 -7.32 -1.49
CA GLU A 262 17.62 -7.16 -2.22
C GLU A 262 16.55 -8.04 -1.57
N PHE A 263 15.43 -7.41 -1.18
CA PHE A 263 14.40 -8.10 -0.40
C PHE A 263 12.99 -7.87 -0.99
N PRO A 264 12.13 -8.88 -0.94
CA PRO A 264 10.72 -8.71 -1.28
C PRO A 264 9.99 -7.93 -0.18
N TYR A 265 9.08 -7.06 -0.57
CA TYR A 265 8.31 -6.25 0.38
C TYR A 265 6.90 -5.92 -0.12
N ASN A 266 6.05 -5.55 0.81
CA ASN A 266 4.80 -4.87 0.54
C ASN A 266 4.87 -3.44 1.08
N LEU A 267 4.23 -2.52 0.37
CA LEU A 267 3.98 -1.17 0.82
C LEU A 267 2.47 -0.91 0.71
N GLY A 268 1.87 -0.33 1.74
CA GLY A 268 0.47 0.06 1.75
C GLY A 268 0.31 1.46 2.30
N VAL A 269 -0.51 2.29 1.64
CA VAL A 269 -0.93 3.60 2.19
C VAL A 269 -2.19 3.36 3.00
N HIS A 270 -2.12 3.62 4.31
CA HIS A 270 -3.24 3.61 5.22
C HIS A 270 -3.71 5.04 5.43
N THR A 271 -4.92 5.34 5.06
CA THR A 271 -5.51 6.68 5.08
C THR A 271 -6.94 6.61 5.59
N ALA A 272 -7.45 7.69 6.17
CA ALA A 272 -8.89 7.80 6.38
C ALA A 272 -9.62 7.94 5.02
N PRO A 273 -10.93 7.63 4.96
CA PRO A 273 -11.75 7.94 3.80
C PRO A 273 -11.64 9.41 3.38
N TYR A 274 -11.75 9.70 2.08
CA TYR A 274 -11.47 11.04 1.51
C TYR A 274 -12.26 12.20 2.16
N HIS A 275 -13.49 11.96 2.58
CA HIS A 275 -14.33 12.99 3.24
C HIS A 275 -14.24 12.98 4.77
N PHE A 276 -13.23 12.30 5.33
CA PHE A 276 -13.03 12.24 6.76
C PHE A 276 -12.58 13.60 7.31
N THR A 277 -13.24 14.08 8.35
CA THR A 277 -12.98 15.40 8.96
C THR A 277 -12.62 15.33 10.45
N ASP A 278 -12.70 14.15 11.04
CA ASP A 278 -12.37 13.95 12.46
C ASP A 278 -10.87 13.98 12.73
N GLN A 279 -10.51 14.33 13.96
CA GLN A 279 -9.12 14.54 14.39
C GLN A 279 -8.49 13.31 15.08
N TYR A 280 -9.07 12.12 14.95
CA TYR A 280 -8.57 10.95 15.67
C TYR A 280 -7.72 10.00 14.83
N TYR A 281 -7.79 10.06 13.50
CA TYR A 281 -6.99 9.23 12.60
C TYR A 281 -5.80 10.01 12.04
N HIS A 282 -4.78 9.28 11.58
CA HIS A 282 -3.56 9.84 11.02
C HIS A 282 -3.07 8.90 9.93
N TRP A 283 -2.96 9.38 8.67
CA TRP A 283 -2.50 8.55 7.59
C TRP A 283 -1.03 8.17 7.76
N HIS A 284 -0.65 7.01 7.25
CA HIS A 284 0.72 6.52 7.29
C HIS A 284 0.96 5.51 6.16
N ILE A 285 2.22 5.25 5.89
CA ILE A 285 2.62 4.17 5.00
C ILE A 285 3.16 3.02 5.85
N GLU A 286 2.66 1.81 5.60
CA GLU A 286 3.25 0.58 6.12
C GLU A 286 4.19 0.00 5.06
N LEU A 287 5.46 -0.21 5.43
CA LEU A 287 6.47 -0.95 4.66
C LEU A 287 6.75 -2.26 5.37
N ILE A 288 6.52 -3.38 4.69
CA ILE A 288 6.59 -4.72 5.25
C ILE A 288 7.60 -5.56 4.46
N PRO A 289 8.85 -5.70 4.92
CA PRO A 289 9.78 -6.68 4.37
C PRO A 289 9.22 -8.10 4.51
N ARG A 290 9.20 -8.86 3.41
CA ARG A 290 8.62 -10.21 3.37
C ARG A 290 9.69 -11.28 3.55
N VAL A 291 10.43 -11.15 4.65
CA VAL A 291 11.50 -12.08 5.08
C VAL A 291 10.98 -13.21 5.97
N THR A 292 9.75 -13.12 6.43
CA THR A 292 9.04 -14.16 7.20
C THR A 292 7.67 -14.43 6.59
N TYR A 293 7.07 -15.58 6.92
CA TYR A 293 5.76 -15.99 6.43
C TYR A 293 4.82 -16.26 7.59
N HIS A 294 3.56 -15.93 7.42
CA HIS A 294 2.51 -16.41 8.30
C HIS A 294 2.31 -17.92 8.05
N ALA A 295 2.29 -18.67 9.12
CA ALA A 295 2.05 -20.12 9.12
C ALA A 295 0.71 -20.46 9.77
N GLY A 296 0.52 -21.71 10.15
CA GLY A 296 -0.77 -22.21 10.64
C GLY A 296 -1.30 -21.49 11.89
N PHE A 297 -0.43 -21.05 12.80
CA PHE A 297 -0.85 -20.33 14.00
C PHE A 297 -1.42 -18.96 13.65
N GLU A 298 -0.68 -18.14 12.90
CA GLU A 298 -1.11 -16.80 12.50
C GLU A 298 -2.40 -16.84 11.67
N LEU A 299 -2.47 -17.78 10.73
CA LEU A 299 -3.66 -17.94 9.87
C LEU A 299 -4.90 -18.41 10.65
N ALA A 300 -4.72 -19.26 11.68
CA ALA A 300 -5.82 -19.77 12.46
C ALA A 300 -6.32 -18.79 13.53
N THR A 301 -5.44 -17.96 14.07
CA THR A 301 -5.75 -17.13 15.25
C THR A 301 -5.78 -15.62 14.98
N GLY A 302 -5.14 -15.16 13.87
CA GLY A 302 -4.90 -13.75 13.63
C GLY A 302 -3.82 -13.12 14.51
N ALA A 303 -3.26 -13.87 15.48
CA ALA A 303 -2.13 -13.42 16.30
C ALA A 303 -0.82 -13.70 15.58
N CYS A 304 0.09 -12.73 15.56
CA CYS A 304 1.35 -12.83 14.82
C CYS A 304 2.53 -13.12 15.75
N ILE A 305 3.45 -13.97 15.31
CA ILE A 305 4.70 -14.27 15.99
C ILE A 305 5.83 -13.56 15.24
N SER A 306 6.50 -12.60 15.88
CA SER A 306 7.70 -11.99 15.35
C SER A 306 8.94 -12.72 15.86
N VAL A 307 9.89 -12.99 14.97
CA VAL A 307 11.18 -13.67 15.29
C VAL A 307 12.23 -12.70 15.85
N ILE A 308 11.94 -11.40 15.82
CA ILE A 308 12.82 -10.34 16.33
C ILE A 308 11.98 -9.24 16.96
N SER A 309 12.41 -8.69 18.09
CA SER A 309 11.76 -7.51 18.66
C SER A 309 12.06 -6.26 17.83
N PRO A 310 11.12 -5.30 17.76
CA PRO A 310 11.36 -4.04 17.03
C PRO A 310 12.58 -3.26 17.56
N GLU A 311 12.84 -3.31 18.85
CA GLU A 311 13.98 -2.65 19.49
C GLU A 311 15.31 -3.26 19.05
N GLU A 312 15.38 -4.60 18.98
CA GLU A 312 16.58 -5.29 18.51
C GLU A 312 16.77 -5.07 17.00
N ALA A 313 15.70 -5.11 16.22
CA ALA A 313 15.73 -4.80 14.80
C ALA A 313 16.26 -3.38 14.54
N ALA A 314 15.78 -2.38 15.29
CA ALA A 314 16.27 -1.00 15.18
C ALA A 314 17.75 -0.89 15.54
N ARG A 315 18.20 -1.64 16.55
CA ARG A 315 19.60 -1.66 16.97
C ARG A 315 20.52 -2.26 15.89
N ILE A 316 20.07 -3.32 15.23
CA ILE A 316 20.81 -3.93 14.12
C ILE A 316 20.92 -2.96 12.95
N ILE A 317 19.79 -2.42 12.51
CA ILE A 317 19.73 -1.49 11.38
C ILE A 317 20.65 -0.29 11.60
N LYS A 318 20.61 0.33 12.80
CA LYS A 318 21.40 1.52 13.11
C LYS A 318 22.91 1.26 13.24
N LYS A 319 23.35 0.03 13.39
CA LYS A 319 24.78 -0.29 13.46
C LYS A 319 25.41 -0.42 12.07
N GLU A 320 24.65 -0.75 11.05
CA GLU A 320 25.12 -0.99 9.70
C GLU A 320 25.04 0.26 8.82
N VAL A 321 24.45 1.34 9.31
CA VAL A 321 24.33 2.64 8.66
C VAL A 321 25.09 3.71 9.46
#